data_86bf484979289c0c0db76d954d6b2b90
#
_entry.id   86bf484979289c0c0db76d954d6b2b90
#
_cell.length_a   1.000
_cell.length_b   1.000
_cell.length_c   1.000
_cell.angle_alpha   90.00
_cell.angle_beta   90.00
_cell.angle_gamma   90.00
#
_symmetry.space_group_name_H-M   'P 1'
#
loop_
_entity.id
_entity.type
_entity.pdbx_description
1 polymer ?
#
loop_
_entity_poly.entity_id
_entity_poly.type
_entity_poly.pdbx_seq_one_letter_code
_entity_poly.pdbx_strand_id
1 'polypeptide(L)'
;MKEEFTFYVGVDWGVEFHQACILDAHGEKICQRRIEHSGPGMLEFCDFLQALTNGEVSALAVAIEVPRGPIVEALLEHNYAVFSINPKQLDRFRDRHTVAGAKDDRRDALVAADSLRTDQHCFRRVRPEHPDVIRLRELSRTEETLGIDLRRYVNQLSQLLLRYFPQLLRLCSTPDEPWLWALLELAPTPQQAAKLTEKRLKQLLAKYRIRRWTAEKVGEILTAPPLPLAAGSAEAISEHALLLLPQLRLLHLQRKQVADRTQQLLDQMATSTNDFPRSQEHRDIPVLLSLPGVGRIITATMLAEGSHILSLRDYHALRAHAGIAPVTKQSGKSRQVLMRYRCNQRLRNAFYHWARTSIQHDPRSKHHYARLRQVGHDHGRALRGVADRLLAMLIAMLKSGQTYDPNRRSTANLTAA
;
A
#
# COMPACT_ATOMS: atom_id res chain seq x y z
N MET A 1 -3.36 -1.92 -31.36
CA MET A 1 -2.52 -1.41 -32.46
C MET A 1 -1.24 -0.89 -31.81
N LYS A 2 -0.09 -1.03 -32.47
CA LYS A 2 1.17 -0.43 -32.05
C LYS A 2 1.09 1.07 -32.38
N GLU A 3 1.33 1.95 -31.41
CA GLU A 3 1.45 3.37 -31.68
C GLU A 3 2.82 3.59 -32.37
N GLU A 4 2.86 4.33 -33.46
CA GLU A 4 4.10 4.63 -34.18
C GLU A 4 4.63 6.00 -33.74
N PHE A 5 5.91 6.04 -33.39
CA PHE A 5 6.61 7.24 -32.97
C PHE A 5 7.84 7.46 -33.85
N THR A 6 8.21 8.71 -34.07
CA THR A 6 9.43 9.08 -34.80
C THR A 6 10.66 8.96 -33.92
N PHE A 7 10.52 9.24 -32.61
CA PHE A 7 11.60 9.23 -31.64
C PHE A 7 11.27 8.35 -30.44
N TYR A 8 12.27 7.61 -29.97
CA TYR A 8 12.19 6.75 -28.80
C TYR A 8 13.25 7.16 -27.81
N VAL A 9 12.83 7.55 -26.62
CA VAL A 9 13.72 7.99 -25.55
C VAL A 9 13.71 6.95 -24.44
N GLY A 10 14.87 6.51 -24.00
CA GLY A 10 15.01 5.73 -22.78
C GLY A 10 15.61 6.60 -21.69
N VAL A 11 15.04 6.56 -20.49
CA VAL A 11 15.55 7.29 -19.33
C VAL A 11 15.87 6.31 -18.22
N ASP A 12 17.13 6.30 -17.82
CA ASP A 12 17.59 5.63 -16.60
C ASP A 12 17.60 6.63 -15.45
N TRP A 13 16.94 6.25 -14.34
CA TRP A 13 16.74 7.13 -13.20
C TRP A 13 17.92 7.10 -12.24
N GLY A 14 18.47 8.26 -11.93
CA GLY A 14 19.52 8.43 -10.93
C GLY A 14 19.16 9.46 -9.86
N VAL A 15 19.90 9.48 -8.77
CA VAL A 15 19.65 10.38 -7.62
C VAL A 15 20.04 11.82 -7.94
N GLU A 16 21.22 12.02 -8.50
CA GLU A 16 21.73 13.36 -8.83
C GLU A 16 21.51 13.71 -10.31
N PHE A 17 21.58 12.70 -11.16
CA PHE A 17 21.45 12.84 -12.61
C PHE A 17 20.70 11.65 -13.18
N HIS A 18 19.88 11.90 -14.17
CA HIS A 18 19.28 10.88 -15.02
C HIS A 18 20.07 10.77 -16.31
N GLN A 19 20.10 9.60 -16.89
CA GLN A 19 20.72 9.37 -18.19
C GLN A 19 19.64 9.14 -19.23
N ALA A 20 19.61 9.93 -20.31
CA ALA A 20 18.72 9.74 -21.44
C ALA A 20 19.47 9.31 -22.70
N CYS A 21 18.83 8.43 -23.49
CA CYS A 21 19.26 8.06 -24.82
C CYS A 21 18.10 8.23 -25.80
N ILE A 22 18.34 8.90 -26.91
CA ILE A 22 17.35 9.19 -27.95
C ILE A 22 17.70 8.42 -29.21
N LEU A 23 16.74 7.65 -29.73
CA LEU A 23 16.81 6.91 -30.97
C LEU A 23 15.76 7.43 -31.96
N ASP A 24 16.04 7.29 -33.24
CA ASP A 24 15.04 7.45 -34.30
C ASP A 24 14.17 6.19 -34.49
N ALA A 25 13.25 6.20 -35.43
CA ALA A 25 12.39 5.07 -35.77
C ALA A 25 13.17 3.85 -36.28
N HIS A 26 14.37 4.03 -36.84
CA HIS A 26 15.22 2.96 -37.33
C HIS A 26 16.13 2.35 -36.25
N GLY A 27 16.20 3.00 -35.09
CA GLY A 27 17.05 2.60 -33.98
C GLY A 27 18.45 3.23 -34.01
N GLU A 28 18.67 4.19 -34.92
CA GLU A 28 19.91 4.96 -34.93
C GLU A 28 19.94 5.95 -33.79
N LYS A 29 21.09 6.00 -33.11
CA LYS A 29 21.27 6.86 -31.95
C LYS A 29 21.49 8.31 -32.37
N ILE A 30 20.52 9.18 -32.03
CA ILE A 30 20.59 10.61 -32.27
C ILE A 30 21.52 11.26 -31.26
N CYS A 31 21.27 11.07 -29.96
CA CYS A 31 22.12 11.62 -28.90
C CYS A 31 21.94 10.87 -27.57
N GLN A 32 22.83 11.21 -26.65
CA GLN A 32 22.69 10.88 -25.22
C GLN A 32 22.81 12.16 -24.40
N ARG A 33 22.01 12.25 -23.34
CA ARG A 33 22.02 13.40 -22.45
C ARG A 33 22.06 12.98 -21.00
N ARG A 34 22.77 13.76 -20.20
CA ARG A 34 22.74 13.72 -18.75
C ARG A 34 21.79 14.84 -18.28
N ILE A 35 20.81 14.49 -17.47
CA ILE A 35 19.76 15.40 -16.99
C ILE A 35 19.98 15.57 -15.49
N GLU A 36 20.19 16.78 -15.03
CA GLU A 36 20.34 17.06 -13.62
C GLU A 36 19.00 16.81 -12.89
N HIS A 37 19.04 16.21 -11.70
CA HIS A 37 17.86 16.01 -10.85
C HIS A 37 17.48 17.33 -10.16
N SER A 38 17.11 18.32 -10.95
CA SER A 38 16.70 19.66 -10.52
C SER A 38 15.55 20.19 -11.39
N GLY A 39 14.80 21.16 -10.89
CA GLY A 39 13.73 21.78 -11.68
C GLY A 39 14.25 22.34 -13.03
N PRO A 40 15.32 23.15 -13.05
CA PRO A 40 15.91 23.63 -14.31
C PRO A 40 16.35 22.52 -15.24
N GLY A 41 17.04 21.47 -14.74
CA GLY A 41 17.52 20.37 -15.56
C GLY A 41 16.39 19.58 -16.23
N MET A 42 15.26 19.39 -15.54
CA MET A 42 14.07 18.73 -16.11
C MET A 42 13.39 19.58 -17.16
N LEU A 43 13.26 20.89 -16.93
CA LEU A 43 12.69 21.84 -17.90
C LEU A 43 13.57 21.91 -19.14
N GLU A 44 14.89 22.07 -19.00
CA GLU A 44 15.84 22.05 -20.13
C GLU A 44 15.70 20.79 -20.97
N PHE A 45 15.49 19.65 -20.32
CA PHE A 45 15.28 18.40 -21.04
C PHE A 45 13.94 18.39 -21.80
N CYS A 46 12.87 18.87 -21.20
CA CYS A 46 11.57 18.98 -21.88
C CYS A 46 11.64 19.97 -23.07
N ASP A 47 12.30 21.12 -22.91
CA ASP A 47 12.51 22.10 -23.96
C ASP A 47 13.33 21.49 -25.11
N PHE A 48 14.38 20.71 -24.78
CA PHE A 48 15.15 20.00 -25.79
C PHE A 48 14.30 19.00 -26.58
N LEU A 49 13.45 18.22 -25.90
CA LEU A 49 12.54 17.26 -26.56
C LEU A 49 11.52 17.99 -27.44
N GLN A 50 11.03 19.13 -26.99
CA GLN A 50 10.11 19.98 -27.78
C GLN A 50 10.78 20.51 -29.05
N ALA A 51 12.02 20.97 -28.94
CA ALA A 51 12.80 21.42 -30.11
C ALA A 51 13.07 20.26 -31.08
N LEU A 52 13.44 19.08 -30.57
CA LEU A 52 13.70 17.88 -31.37
C LEU A 52 12.47 17.45 -32.19
N THR A 53 11.28 17.56 -31.63
CA THR A 53 10.02 17.18 -32.28
C THR A 53 9.34 18.32 -33.04
N ASN A 54 9.95 19.51 -33.12
CA ASN A 54 9.34 20.72 -33.64
C ASN A 54 7.96 21.02 -33.00
N GLY A 55 7.82 20.70 -31.71
CA GLY A 55 6.58 20.86 -30.94
C GLY A 55 5.56 19.74 -31.10
N GLU A 56 5.82 18.73 -31.92
CA GLU A 56 4.92 17.58 -32.11
C GLU A 56 5.13 16.52 -31.04
N VAL A 57 4.44 16.65 -29.91
CA VAL A 57 4.58 15.74 -28.75
C VAL A 57 4.15 14.29 -29.08
N SER A 58 3.28 14.10 -30.06
CA SER A 58 2.81 12.78 -30.53
C SER A 58 3.90 11.98 -31.25
N ALA A 59 4.97 12.65 -31.71
CA ALA A 59 6.09 12.01 -32.42
C ALA A 59 7.06 11.26 -31.48
N LEU A 60 6.92 11.39 -30.14
CA LEU A 60 7.92 10.93 -29.18
C LEU A 60 7.32 10.03 -28.10
N ALA A 61 7.99 8.90 -27.85
CA ALA A 61 7.72 7.98 -26.73
C ALA A 61 8.91 7.88 -25.78
N VAL A 62 8.65 7.90 -24.48
CA VAL A 62 9.67 7.78 -23.42
C VAL A 62 9.51 6.47 -22.67
N ALA A 63 10.57 5.67 -22.59
CA ALA A 63 10.67 4.48 -21.75
C ALA A 63 11.35 4.81 -20.43
N ILE A 64 10.77 4.36 -19.32
CA ILE A 64 11.33 4.51 -17.98
C ILE A 64 11.10 3.26 -17.13
N GLU A 65 12.06 2.91 -16.27
CA GLU A 65 11.92 1.77 -15.36
C GLU A 65 10.96 2.13 -14.19
N VAL A 66 11.15 3.30 -13.59
CA VAL A 66 10.36 3.76 -12.43
C VAL A 66 9.26 4.73 -12.90
N PRO A 67 7.97 4.31 -12.94
CA PRO A 67 6.87 5.10 -13.52
C PRO A 67 6.37 6.20 -12.57
N ARG A 68 7.25 6.91 -11.89
CA ARG A 68 6.92 7.96 -10.92
C ARG A 68 8.16 8.83 -10.66
N GLY A 69 7.91 9.98 -10.06
CA GLY A 69 8.95 10.94 -9.68
C GLY A 69 9.00 12.13 -10.63
N PRO A 70 9.76 13.17 -10.27
CA PRO A 70 9.70 14.49 -10.91
C PRO A 70 9.90 14.46 -12.43
N ILE A 71 10.81 13.62 -12.95
CA ILE A 71 11.03 13.53 -14.40
C ILE A 71 9.82 12.93 -15.13
N VAL A 72 9.13 11.94 -14.51
CA VAL A 72 7.89 11.38 -15.11
C VAL A 72 6.78 12.41 -15.10
N GLU A 73 6.65 13.14 -14.02
CA GLU A 73 5.63 14.19 -13.88
C GLU A 73 5.88 15.32 -14.90
N ALA A 74 7.13 15.80 -15.02
CA ALA A 74 7.48 16.81 -16.01
C ALA A 74 7.17 16.36 -17.44
N LEU A 75 7.51 15.12 -17.81
CA LEU A 75 7.21 14.56 -19.13
C LEU A 75 5.70 14.43 -19.36
N LEU A 76 4.91 14.03 -18.36
CA LEU A 76 3.46 13.92 -18.48
C LEU A 76 2.77 15.29 -18.57
N GLU A 77 3.26 16.32 -17.85
CA GLU A 77 2.77 17.70 -17.94
C GLU A 77 3.00 18.28 -19.33
N HIS A 78 4.09 17.90 -20.00
CA HIS A 78 4.35 18.28 -21.40
C HIS A 78 3.64 17.36 -22.42
N ASN A 79 2.73 16.48 -21.95
CA ASN A 79 1.93 15.56 -22.77
C ASN A 79 2.72 14.50 -23.55
N TYR A 80 3.94 14.19 -23.18
CA TYR A 80 4.70 13.11 -23.80
C TYR A 80 4.12 11.74 -23.48
N ALA A 81 4.25 10.79 -24.41
CA ALA A 81 3.85 9.41 -24.23
C ALA A 81 4.88 8.66 -23.40
N VAL A 82 4.66 8.54 -22.08
CA VAL A 82 5.56 7.85 -21.15
C VAL A 82 5.14 6.39 -20.98
N PHE A 83 6.10 5.48 -21.06
CA PHE A 83 5.90 4.03 -20.94
C PHE A 83 6.84 3.46 -19.88
N SER A 84 6.33 2.56 -19.03
CA SER A 84 7.12 1.87 -18.02
C SER A 84 7.30 0.41 -18.32
N ILE A 85 8.47 -0.14 -17.96
CA ILE A 85 8.80 -1.55 -18.08
C ILE A 85 9.18 -2.12 -16.70
N ASN A 86 8.93 -3.41 -16.53
CA ASN A 86 9.37 -4.09 -15.32
C ASN A 86 10.91 -4.28 -15.34
N PRO A 87 11.64 -3.98 -14.24
CA PRO A 87 13.11 -4.10 -14.16
C PRO A 87 13.64 -5.43 -14.67
N LYS A 88 13.00 -6.55 -14.31
CA LYS A 88 13.44 -7.88 -14.78
C LYS A 88 13.19 -8.16 -16.25
N GLN A 89 12.26 -7.44 -16.88
CA GLN A 89 12.12 -7.50 -18.33
C GLN A 89 13.23 -6.69 -19.01
N LEU A 90 13.51 -5.50 -18.46
CA LEU A 90 14.61 -4.66 -18.94
C LEU A 90 15.95 -5.40 -18.84
N ASP A 91 16.23 -6.11 -17.75
CA ASP A 91 17.43 -6.96 -17.63
C ASP A 91 17.55 -7.99 -18.77
N ARG A 92 16.44 -8.64 -19.15
CA ARG A 92 16.43 -9.59 -20.27
C ARG A 92 16.63 -8.92 -21.63
N PHE A 93 16.16 -7.69 -21.79
CA PHE A 93 16.44 -6.92 -22.99
C PHE A 93 17.90 -6.49 -23.04
N ARG A 94 18.53 -6.21 -21.89
CA ARG A 94 19.97 -5.92 -21.80
C ARG A 94 20.83 -7.07 -22.32
N ASP A 95 20.44 -8.32 -22.06
CA ASP A 95 21.14 -9.52 -22.54
C ASP A 95 21.20 -9.61 -24.07
N ARG A 96 20.28 -8.94 -24.81
CA ARG A 96 20.34 -8.84 -26.28
C ARG A 96 21.51 -7.98 -26.77
N HIS A 97 21.93 -7.00 -25.98
CA HIS A 97 22.97 -6.03 -26.35
C HIS A 97 24.37 -6.45 -25.83
N THR A 98 24.41 -7.21 -24.73
CA THR A 98 25.68 -7.68 -24.17
C THR A 98 25.50 -8.83 -23.18
N VAL A 99 26.36 -9.84 -23.32
CA VAL A 99 26.43 -10.99 -22.39
C VAL A 99 27.37 -10.69 -21.21
N ALA A 100 28.14 -9.60 -21.29
CA ALA A 100 29.26 -9.32 -20.36
C ALA A 100 28.77 -8.83 -18.95
N GLY A 101 27.47 -8.64 -18.71
CA GLY A 101 26.93 -8.26 -17.40
C GLY A 101 27.35 -6.87 -16.90
N ALA A 102 28.06 -6.07 -17.68
CA ALA A 102 28.47 -4.74 -17.29
C ALA A 102 27.28 -3.81 -17.22
N LYS A 103 27.06 -3.18 -16.06
CA LYS A 103 26.02 -2.18 -15.83
C LYS A 103 26.59 -0.79 -16.08
N ASP A 104 25.92 -0.02 -16.96
CA ASP A 104 26.23 1.37 -17.26
C ASP A 104 24.89 2.09 -17.56
N ASP A 105 24.63 3.19 -16.87
CA ASP A 105 23.40 3.97 -16.98
C ASP A 105 23.13 4.44 -18.42
N ARG A 106 24.18 4.75 -19.19
CA ARG A 106 24.07 5.10 -20.62
C ARG A 106 23.55 3.94 -21.46
N ARG A 107 23.99 2.72 -21.14
CA ARG A 107 23.55 1.50 -21.80
C ARG A 107 22.12 1.15 -21.38
N ASP A 108 21.78 1.31 -20.11
CA ASP A 108 20.42 1.05 -19.59
C ASP A 108 19.40 1.99 -20.24
N ALA A 109 19.75 3.26 -20.43
CA ALA A 109 18.92 4.20 -21.20
C ALA A 109 18.79 3.78 -22.68
N LEU A 110 19.86 3.34 -23.34
CA LEU A 110 19.81 2.85 -24.72
C LEU A 110 18.91 1.62 -24.85
N VAL A 111 19.08 0.63 -23.95
CA VAL A 111 18.28 -0.61 -23.94
C VAL A 111 16.81 -0.29 -23.73
N ALA A 112 16.47 0.66 -22.85
CA ALA A 112 15.10 1.07 -22.60
C ALA A 112 14.48 1.69 -23.87
N ALA A 113 15.19 2.59 -24.57
CA ALA A 113 14.73 3.22 -25.80
C ALA A 113 14.48 2.17 -26.91
N ASP A 114 15.49 1.31 -27.18
CA ASP A 114 15.41 0.31 -28.25
C ASP A 114 14.33 -0.75 -27.95
N SER A 115 14.21 -1.18 -26.69
CA SER A 115 13.17 -2.12 -26.29
C SER A 115 11.76 -1.54 -26.45
N LEU A 116 11.56 -0.25 -26.15
CA LEU A 116 10.27 0.42 -26.40
C LEU A 116 9.95 0.47 -27.90
N ARG A 117 10.94 0.74 -28.73
CA ARG A 117 10.81 0.76 -30.17
C ARG A 117 10.41 -0.60 -30.76
N THR A 118 11.08 -1.67 -30.33
CA THR A 118 10.89 -3.02 -30.89
C THR A 118 9.73 -3.77 -30.23
N ASP A 119 9.59 -3.67 -28.91
CA ASP A 119 8.71 -4.52 -28.09
C ASP A 119 7.74 -3.68 -27.22
N GLN A 120 7.11 -2.65 -27.81
CA GLN A 120 6.19 -1.74 -27.13
C GLN A 120 5.10 -2.48 -26.31
N HIS A 121 4.67 -3.67 -26.76
CA HIS A 121 3.67 -4.49 -26.07
C HIS A 121 4.13 -4.99 -24.68
N CYS A 122 5.44 -4.96 -24.39
CA CYS A 122 6.00 -5.29 -23.09
C CYS A 122 5.92 -4.12 -22.10
N PHE A 123 5.65 -2.91 -22.60
CA PHE A 123 5.59 -1.69 -21.83
C PHE A 123 4.15 -1.32 -21.47
N ARG A 124 4.02 -0.63 -20.35
CA ARG A 124 2.74 -0.08 -19.90
C ARG A 124 2.77 1.43 -20.02
N ARG A 125 1.83 2.01 -20.74
CA ARG A 125 1.66 3.46 -20.81
C ARG A 125 1.35 4.02 -19.43
N VAL A 126 2.12 5.00 -18.99
CA VAL A 126 1.88 5.78 -17.77
C VAL A 126 0.85 6.86 -18.12
N ARG A 127 -0.15 7.00 -17.28
CA ARG A 127 -1.19 8.04 -17.46
C ARG A 127 -1.11 9.02 -16.31
N PRO A 128 -1.38 10.31 -16.55
CA PRO A 128 -1.54 11.26 -15.46
C PRO A 128 -2.60 10.76 -14.48
N GLU A 129 -2.30 10.88 -13.20
CA GLU A 129 -3.25 10.51 -12.15
C GLU A 129 -3.94 11.76 -11.60
N HIS A 130 -5.17 11.60 -11.14
CA HIS A 130 -5.87 12.70 -10.49
C HIS A 130 -5.10 13.16 -9.25
N PRO A 131 -4.94 14.49 -9.00
CA PRO A 131 -4.19 15.01 -7.85
C PRO A 131 -4.62 14.43 -6.52
N ASP A 132 -5.92 14.19 -6.31
CA ASP A 132 -6.43 13.60 -5.08
C ASP A 132 -6.03 12.13 -4.92
N VAL A 133 -5.85 11.38 -6.01
CA VAL A 133 -5.32 10.00 -5.97
C VAL A 133 -3.86 10.00 -5.55
N ILE A 134 -3.08 10.97 -6.04
CA ILE A 134 -1.68 11.16 -5.64
C ILE A 134 -1.60 11.47 -4.14
N ARG A 135 -2.40 12.45 -3.66
CA ARG A 135 -2.48 12.81 -2.23
C ARG A 135 -2.92 11.63 -1.38
N LEU A 136 -3.94 10.88 -1.82
CA LEU A 136 -4.45 9.70 -1.13
C LEU A 136 -3.38 8.61 -1.02
N ARG A 137 -2.54 8.45 -2.05
CA ARG A 137 -1.43 7.51 -2.07
C ARG A 137 -0.39 7.86 -1.01
N GLU A 138 0.03 9.12 -0.94
CA GLU A 138 1.02 9.55 0.05
C GLU A 138 0.48 9.43 1.49
N LEU A 139 -0.78 9.80 1.73
CA LEU A 139 -1.43 9.61 3.02
C LEU A 139 -1.53 8.12 3.41
N SER A 140 -1.96 7.25 2.48
CA SER A 140 -2.10 5.81 2.73
C SER A 140 -0.75 5.15 3.05
N ARG A 141 0.32 5.53 2.33
CA ARG A 141 1.68 5.02 2.57
C ARG A 141 2.25 5.54 3.89
N THR A 142 2.02 6.81 4.21
CA THR A 142 2.42 7.40 5.48
C THR A 142 1.71 6.70 6.64
N GLU A 143 0.40 6.44 6.55
CA GLU A 143 -0.34 5.70 7.59
C GLU A 143 0.22 4.28 7.81
N GLU A 144 0.59 3.59 6.72
CA GLU A 144 1.22 2.26 6.80
C GLU A 144 2.57 2.32 7.51
N THR A 145 3.43 3.27 7.13
CA THR A 145 4.76 3.46 7.75
C THR A 145 4.64 3.77 9.24
N LEU A 146 3.80 4.73 9.61
CA LEU A 146 3.55 5.06 11.02
C LEU A 146 2.99 3.85 11.80
N GLY A 147 2.14 3.02 11.16
CA GLY A 147 1.62 1.79 11.75
C GLY A 147 2.70 0.71 11.97
N ILE A 148 3.70 0.63 11.10
CA ILE A 148 4.85 -0.27 11.25
C ILE A 148 5.73 0.21 12.40
N ASP A 149 6.05 1.48 12.44
CA ASP A 149 6.88 2.07 13.50
C ASP A 149 6.22 1.97 14.87
N LEU A 150 4.94 2.28 14.95
CA LEU A 150 4.17 2.12 16.21
C LEU A 150 4.25 0.67 16.73
N ARG A 151 4.02 -0.32 15.86
CA ARG A 151 4.13 -1.74 16.24
C ARG A 151 5.52 -2.12 16.72
N ARG A 152 6.58 -1.58 16.10
CA ARG A 152 7.96 -1.82 16.52
C ARG A 152 8.20 -1.35 17.96
N TYR A 153 7.78 -0.12 18.29
CA TYR A 153 7.93 0.43 19.63
C TYR A 153 7.00 -0.27 20.65
N VAL A 154 5.78 -0.62 20.26
CA VAL A 154 4.87 -1.40 21.10
C VAL A 154 5.47 -2.77 21.45
N ASN A 155 6.04 -3.47 20.48
CA ASN A 155 6.71 -4.75 20.72
C ASN A 155 7.93 -4.58 21.64
N GLN A 156 8.71 -3.52 21.46
CA GLN A 156 9.85 -3.21 22.33
C GLN A 156 9.38 -2.94 23.76
N LEU A 157 8.34 -2.12 23.95
CA LEU A 157 7.74 -1.88 25.26
C LEU A 157 7.21 -3.18 25.89
N SER A 158 6.53 -4.02 25.11
CA SER A 158 6.04 -5.33 25.56
C SER A 158 7.16 -6.22 26.09
N GLN A 159 8.31 -6.28 25.38
CA GLN A 159 9.47 -7.05 25.82
C GLN A 159 10.09 -6.50 27.11
N LEU A 160 10.13 -5.18 27.28
CA LEU A 160 10.59 -4.58 28.54
C LEU A 160 9.63 -4.92 29.68
N LEU A 161 8.32 -4.73 29.49
CA LEU A 161 7.31 -5.03 30.53
C LEU A 161 7.32 -6.51 30.95
N LEU A 162 7.51 -7.44 30.03
CA LEU A 162 7.66 -8.87 30.35
C LEU A 162 8.82 -9.12 31.31
N ARG A 163 9.87 -8.32 31.27
CA ARG A 163 11.08 -8.51 32.08
C ARG A 163 10.99 -7.96 33.48
N TYR A 164 10.14 -6.96 33.74
CA TYR A 164 10.07 -6.35 35.08
C TYR A 164 8.66 -6.06 35.60
N PHE A 165 7.68 -5.85 34.72
CA PHE A 165 6.33 -5.44 35.10
C PHE A 165 5.22 -6.16 34.27
N PRO A 166 5.20 -7.51 34.27
CA PRO A 166 4.26 -8.27 33.45
C PRO A 166 2.78 -8.07 33.83
N GLN A 167 2.50 -7.55 35.04
CA GLN A 167 1.14 -7.24 35.47
C GLN A 167 0.43 -6.26 34.52
N LEU A 168 1.16 -5.30 33.92
CA LEU A 168 0.60 -4.37 32.93
C LEU A 168 0.12 -5.09 31.66
N LEU A 169 0.78 -6.17 31.25
CA LEU A 169 0.37 -6.95 30.09
C LEU A 169 -0.90 -7.80 30.36
N ARG A 170 -1.26 -8.01 31.63
CA ARG A 170 -2.56 -8.61 32.01
C ARG A 170 -3.71 -7.60 31.81
N LEU A 171 -3.44 -6.30 31.94
CA LEU A 171 -4.40 -5.22 31.69
C LEU A 171 -4.58 -4.96 30.18
N CYS A 172 -3.49 -5.06 29.43
CA CYS A 172 -3.46 -4.86 28.01
C CYS A 172 -2.38 -5.75 27.39
N SER A 173 -2.79 -6.83 26.72
CA SER A 173 -1.86 -7.81 26.14
C SER A 173 -0.94 -7.21 25.08
N THR A 174 -1.40 -6.13 24.42
CA THR A 174 -0.63 -5.31 23.49
C THR A 174 -0.57 -3.88 24.06
N PRO A 175 0.59 -3.41 24.55
CA PRO A 175 0.69 -2.11 25.23
C PRO A 175 0.68 -0.94 24.22
N ASP A 176 -0.38 -0.83 23.41
CA ASP A 176 -0.59 0.18 22.37
C ASP A 176 -1.63 1.25 22.74
N GLU A 177 -2.11 1.22 23.99
CA GLU A 177 -3.17 2.11 24.44
C GLU A 177 -2.65 3.27 25.30
N PRO A 178 -3.06 4.52 25.00
CA PRO A 178 -2.58 5.72 25.72
C PRO A 178 -2.82 5.72 27.24
N TRP A 179 -3.88 5.08 27.72
CA TRP A 179 -4.15 4.98 29.14
C TRP A 179 -3.11 4.11 29.88
N LEU A 180 -2.63 3.05 29.23
CA LEU A 180 -1.60 2.17 29.80
C LEU A 180 -0.25 2.91 29.88
N TRP A 181 0.06 3.73 28.88
CA TRP A 181 1.25 4.58 28.91
C TRP A 181 1.18 5.60 30.03
N ALA A 182 -0.01 6.20 30.25
CA ALA A 182 -0.22 7.12 31.37
C ALA A 182 -0.15 6.42 32.74
N LEU A 183 -0.61 5.16 32.82
CA LEU A 183 -0.46 4.36 34.04
C LEU A 183 1.03 4.04 34.31
N LEU A 184 1.78 3.70 33.28
CA LEU A 184 3.22 3.42 33.39
C LEU A 184 4.02 4.67 33.77
N GLU A 185 3.65 5.86 33.28
CA GLU A 185 4.27 7.13 33.75
C GLU A 185 3.93 7.45 35.21
N LEU A 186 2.68 7.18 35.61
CA LEU A 186 2.23 7.44 36.99
C LEU A 186 2.92 6.51 37.99
N ALA A 187 3.23 5.29 37.59
CA ALA A 187 3.84 4.27 38.39
C ALA A 187 4.76 3.37 37.53
N PRO A 188 6.02 3.81 37.32
CA PRO A 188 6.99 3.12 36.46
C PRO A 188 7.39 1.72 36.93
N THR A 189 7.31 1.45 38.24
CA THR A 189 7.71 0.17 38.82
C THR A 189 6.53 -0.54 39.51
N PRO A 190 6.58 -1.88 39.64
CA PRO A 190 5.55 -2.62 40.39
C PRO A 190 5.36 -2.10 41.83
N GLN A 191 6.43 -1.72 42.50
CA GLN A 191 6.39 -1.21 43.88
C GLN A 191 5.64 0.13 43.98
N GLN A 192 5.79 1.00 42.99
CA GLN A 192 5.06 2.26 42.91
C GLN A 192 3.59 2.02 42.54
N ALA A 193 3.35 1.09 41.64
CA ALA A 193 1.98 0.76 41.19
C ALA A 193 1.11 0.15 42.30
N ALA A 194 1.72 -0.70 43.16
CA ALA A 194 1.04 -1.25 44.31
C ALA A 194 0.58 -0.19 45.34
N LYS A 195 1.19 1.01 45.32
CA LYS A 195 0.82 2.14 46.18
C LYS A 195 -0.24 3.06 45.61
N LEU A 196 -0.73 2.80 44.38
CA LEU A 196 -1.75 3.62 43.74
C LEU A 196 -3.11 3.44 44.45
N THR A 197 -3.69 4.57 44.82
CA THR A 197 -5.04 4.55 45.44
C THR A 197 -6.13 4.31 44.42
N GLU A 198 -7.20 3.67 44.84
CA GLU A 198 -8.39 3.43 43.99
C GLU A 198 -8.92 4.74 43.36
N LYS A 199 -8.88 5.86 44.10
CA LYS A 199 -9.28 7.18 43.62
C LYS A 199 -8.46 7.60 42.37
N ARG A 200 -7.12 7.43 42.41
CA ARG A 200 -6.24 7.74 41.26
C ARG A 200 -6.51 6.84 40.07
N LEU A 201 -6.75 5.54 40.31
CA LEU A 201 -7.10 4.61 39.25
C LEU A 201 -8.44 4.95 38.60
N LYS A 202 -9.47 5.30 39.41
CA LYS A 202 -10.78 5.78 38.91
C LYS A 202 -10.60 7.02 38.01
N GLN A 203 -9.82 8.00 38.44
CA GLN A 203 -9.53 9.21 37.67
C GLN A 203 -8.84 8.90 36.35
N LEU A 204 -7.83 8.02 36.34
CA LEU A 204 -7.14 7.60 35.13
C LEU A 204 -8.10 6.91 34.14
N LEU A 205 -8.85 5.93 34.60
CA LEU A 205 -9.81 5.20 33.76
C LEU A 205 -10.90 6.12 33.19
N ALA A 206 -11.41 7.05 33.99
CA ALA A 206 -12.40 8.04 33.55
C ALA A 206 -11.82 9.00 32.49
N LYS A 207 -10.59 9.52 32.69
CA LYS A 207 -9.90 10.39 31.74
C LYS A 207 -9.78 9.77 30.36
N TYR A 208 -9.46 8.47 30.28
CA TYR A 208 -9.28 7.73 29.02
C TYR A 208 -10.56 6.97 28.59
N ARG A 209 -11.69 7.15 29.30
CA ARG A 209 -13.00 6.51 29.01
C ARG A 209 -12.93 4.99 28.95
N ILE A 210 -12.09 4.38 29.80
CA ILE A 210 -11.92 2.92 29.88
C ILE A 210 -13.11 2.33 30.69
N ARG A 211 -13.93 1.52 30.04
CA ARG A 211 -15.13 0.89 30.65
C ARG A 211 -14.97 -0.60 30.95
N ARG A 212 -13.96 -1.24 30.35
CA ARG A 212 -13.73 -2.69 30.50
C ARG A 212 -13.02 -3.06 31.81
N TRP A 213 -12.46 -2.08 32.51
CA TRP A 213 -11.76 -2.25 33.76
C TRP A 213 -12.40 -1.40 34.86
N THR A 214 -12.54 -2.01 36.08
CA THR A 214 -12.82 -1.27 37.30
C THR A 214 -11.51 -0.91 38.02
N ALA A 215 -11.51 0.16 38.79
CA ALA A 215 -10.31 0.55 39.55
C ALA A 215 -9.87 -0.53 40.56
N GLU A 216 -10.82 -1.22 41.16
CA GLU A 216 -10.60 -2.35 42.07
C GLU A 216 -9.83 -3.48 41.37
N LYS A 217 -10.34 -3.99 40.22
CA LYS A 217 -9.66 -5.04 39.45
C LYS A 217 -8.27 -4.64 38.95
N VAL A 218 -8.10 -3.37 38.53
CA VAL A 218 -6.78 -2.86 38.18
C VAL A 218 -5.87 -2.86 39.40
N GLY A 219 -6.35 -2.42 40.56
CA GLY A 219 -5.62 -2.45 41.84
C GLY A 219 -5.18 -3.87 42.23
N GLU A 220 -6.09 -4.85 42.16
CA GLU A 220 -5.76 -6.26 42.41
C GLU A 220 -4.63 -6.79 41.50
N ILE A 221 -4.67 -6.44 40.21
CA ILE A 221 -3.60 -6.85 39.27
C ILE A 221 -2.26 -6.18 39.60
N LEU A 222 -2.28 -4.90 39.96
CA LEU A 222 -1.06 -4.14 40.26
C LEU A 222 -0.43 -4.51 41.61
N THR A 223 -1.22 -5.00 42.59
CA THR A 223 -0.73 -5.47 43.87
C THR A 223 -0.27 -6.94 43.85
N ALA A 224 -0.46 -7.65 42.75
CA ALA A 224 0.06 -9.01 42.60
C ALA A 224 1.59 -9.05 42.79
N PRO A 225 2.14 -10.12 43.39
CA PRO A 225 3.56 -10.22 43.66
C PRO A 225 4.41 -9.91 42.42
N PRO A 226 5.40 -9.00 42.52
CA PRO A 226 6.29 -8.68 41.40
C PRO A 226 7.26 -9.82 41.13
N LEU A 227 7.90 -9.79 39.93
CA LEU A 227 8.98 -10.72 39.62
C LEU A 227 10.17 -10.51 40.63
N PRO A 228 10.82 -11.59 41.06
CA PRO A 228 12.06 -11.50 41.86
C PRO A 228 13.19 -11.03 40.93
N LEU A 229 13.60 -9.79 41.08
CA LEU A 229 14.67 -9.17 40.30
C LEU A 229 15.81 -8.73 41.21
N ALA A 230 17.02 -8.65 40.63
CA ALA A 230 18.16 -8.05 41.36
C ALA A 230 17.88 -6.58 41.67
N ALA A 231 18.44 -6.08 42.73
CA ALA A 231 18.31 -4.67 43.14
C ALA A 231 18.73 -3.73 42.02
N GLY A 232 17.92 -2.69 41.75
CA GLY A 232 18.12 -1.71 40.70
C GLY A 232 17.67 -2.16 39.31
N SER A 233 17.33 -3.44 39.09
CA SER A 233 16.94 -3.93 37.74
C SER A 233 15.58 -3.38 37.29
N ALA A 234 14.61 -3.32 38.17
CA ALA A 234 13.29 -2.79 37.85
C ALA A 234 13.35 -1.30 37.50
N GLU A 235 14.14 -0.53 38.26
CA GLU A 235 14.38 0.89 38.06
C GLU A 235 15.04 1.14 36.69
N ALA A 236 16.15 0.46 36.39
CA ALA A 236 16.89 0.62 35.15
C ALA A 236 16.05 0.26 33.91
N ILE A 237 15.26 -0.83 34.00
CA ILE A 237 14.38 -1.23 32.87
C ILE A 237 13.22 -0.24 32.74
N SER A 238 12.68 0.27 33.85
CA SER A 238 11.60 1.26 33.83
C SER A 238 12.02 2.57 33.18
N GLU A 239 13.24 3.04 33.42
CA GLU A 239 13.79 4.23 32.74
C GLU A 239 13.79 4.04 31.21
N HIS A 240 14.25 2.89 30.73
CA HIS A 240 14.20 2.59 29.31
C HIS A 240 12.75 2.54 28.78
N ALA A 241 11.83 1.92 29.53
CA ALA A 241 10.41 1.89 29.14
C ALA A 241 9.81 3.29 29.04
N LEU A 242 10.14 4.19 29.98
CA LEU A 242 9.68 5.58 29.97
C LEU A 242 10.23 6.37 28.76
N LEU A 243 11.45 6.11 28.32
CA LEU A 243 12.04 6.74 27.12
C LEU A 243 11.29 6.38 25.81
N LEU A 244 10.55 5.26 25.78
CA LEU A 244 9.74 4.89 24.61
C LEU A 244 8.38 5.62 24.55
N LEU A 245 7.86 6.10 25.68
CA LEU A 245 6.50 6.67 25.73
C LEU A 245 6.31 7.93 24.89
N PRO A 246 7.24 8.88 24.83
CA PRO A 246 7.14 10.03 23.93
C PRO A 246 7.03 9.63 22.46
N GLN A 247 7.82 8.65 22.00
CA GLN A 247 7.77 8.14 20.64
C GLN A 247 6.44 7.47 20.34
N LEU A 248 5.95 6.62 21.24
CA LEU A 248 4.64 5.96 21.11
C LEU A 248 3.51 6.98 21.01
N ARG A 249 3.51 8.02 21.83
CA ARG A 249 2.52 9.09 21.80
C ARG A 249 2.57 9.90 20.52
N LEU A 250 3.78 10.26 20.07
CA LEU A 250 3.95 11.00 18.82
C LEU A 250 3.43 10.20 17.63
N LEU A 251 3.84 8.94 17.49
CA LEU A 251 3.39 8.05 16.43
C LEU A 251 1.89 7.82 16.46
N HIS A 252 1.30 7.63 17.64
CA HIS A 252 -0.14 7.49 17.81
C HIS A 252 -0.90 8.75 17.35
N LEU A 253 -0.42 9.94 17.74
CA LEU A 253 -0.99 11.22 17.34
C LEU A 253 -0.88 11.44 15.82
N GLN A 254 0.31 11.25 15.25
CA GLN A 254 0.55 11.41 13.82
C GLN A 254 -0.32 10.45 13.00
N ARG A 255 -0.42 9.19 13.42
CA ARG A 255 -1.28 8.20 12.76
C ARG A 255 -2.74 8.61 12.78
N LYS A 256 -3.22 9.16 13.91
CA LYS A 256 -4.58 9.70 14.01
C LYS A 256 -4.78 10.88 13.05
N GLN A 257 -3.84 11.83 13.02
CA GLN A 257 -3.92 12.98 12.10
C GLN A 257 -3.96 12.55 10.63
N VAL A 258 -3.13 11.60 10.23
CA VAL A 258 -3.13 11.05 8.86
C VAL A 258 -4.44 10.32 8.58
N ALA A 259 -4.96 9.56 9.55
CA ALA A 259 -6.25 8.89 9.44
C ALA A 259 -7.41 9.89 9.21
N ASP A 260 -7.44 10.98 9.98
CA ASP A 260 -8.46 12.02 9.86
C ASP A 260 -8.36 12.74 8.50
N ARG A 261 -7.12 13.08 8.05
CA ARG A 261 -6.89 13.67 6.72
C ARG A 261 -7.32 12.75 5.58
N THR A 262 -7.02 11.44 5.71
CA THR A 262 -7.45 10.45 4.71
C THR A 262 -8.97 10.35 4.63
N GLN A 263 -9.65 10.38 5.77
CA GLN A 263 -11.13 10.38 5.79
C GLN A 263 -11.68 11.64 5.14
N GLN A 264 -11.18 12.81 5.51
CA GLN A 264 -11.60 14.09 4.93
C GLN A 264 -11.41 14.11 3.40
N LEU A 265 -10.27 13.62 2.91
CA LEU A 265 -10.01 13.55 1.47
C LEU A 265 -10.99 12.61 0.75
N LEU A 266 -11.26 11.42 1.31
CA LEU A 266 -12.24 10.49 0.75
C LEU A 266 -13.65 11.08 0.73
N ASP A 267 -14.05 11.82 1.79
CA ASP A 267 -15.36 12.48 1.86
C ASP A 267 -15.46 13.60 0.82
N GLN A 268 -14.40 14.41 0.65
CA GLN A 268 -14.32 15.42 -0.39
C GLN A 268 -14.43 14.81 -1.78
N MET A 269 -13.66 13.76 -2.08
CA MET A 269 -13.72 13.05 -3.36
C MET A 269 -15.11 12.44 -3.61
N ALA A 270 -15.79 11.90 -2.57
CA ALA A 270 -17.12 11.32 -2.71
C ALA A 270 -18.20 12.36 -3.01
N THR A 271 -18.07 13.59 -2.46
CA THR A 271 -19.07 14.67 -2.54
C THR A 271 -18.78 15.69 -3.63
N SER A 272 -17.55 15.70 -4.21
CA SER A 272 -17.17 16.68 -5.22
C SER A 272 -18.11 16.64 -6.42
N THR A 273 -18.83 17.76 -6.61
CA THR A 273 -19.72 18.00 -7.75
C THR A 273 -19.14 18.96 -8.77
N ASN A 274 -17.91 19.46 -8.52
CA ASN A 274 -17.35 20.60 -9.25
C ASN A 274 -16.80 20.22 -10.62
N ASP A 275 -17.09 21.07 -11.57
CA ASP A 275 -16.69 21.52 -12.92
C ASP A 275 -15.68 20.72 -13.75
N PHE A 276 -15.06 19.69 -13.24
CA PHE A 276 -14.38 18.63 -14.01
C PHE A 276 -15.28 17.40 -14.11
N PRO A 277 -15.31 16.71 -15.23
CA PRO A 277 -16.01 15.44 -15.30
C PRO A 277 -15.50 14.57 -14.15
N ARG A 278 -16.39 14.20 -13.22
CA ARG A 278 -16.07 13.36 -12.06
C ARG A 278 -15.14 12.26 -12.50
N SER A 279 -13.94 12.24 -11.96
CA SER A 279 -13.01 11.16 -12.26
C SER A 279 -13.66 9.82 -11.86
N GLN A 280 -13.22 8.76 -12.49
CA GLN A 280 -13.78 7.44 -12.25
C GLN A 280 -13.60 7.03 -10.78
N GLU A 281 -12.48 7.44 -10.17
CA GLU A 281 -12.14 7.20 -8.77
C GLU A 281 -13.17 7.82 -7.82
N HIS A 282 -13.62 9.03 -8.07
CA HIS A 282 -14.65 9.71 -7.27
C HIS A 282 -15.99 8.95 -7.28
N ARG A 283 -16.36 8.39 -8.42
CA ARG A 283 -17.58 7.56 -8.57
C ARG A 283 -17.46 6.21 -7.87
N ASP A 284 -16.24 5.68 -7.74
CA ASP A 284 -15.98 4.37 -7.16
C ASP A 284 -16.05 4.37 -5.62
N ILE A 285 -15.81 5.51 -4.96
CA ILE A 285 -15.78 5.60 -3.49
C ILE A 285 -17.07 5.11 -2.84
N PRO A 286 -18.28 5.57 -3.22
CA PRO A 286 -19.52 5.08 -2.63
C PRO A 286 -19.71 3.57 -2.83
N VAL A 287 -19.32 3.05 -3.98
CA VAL A 287 -19.36 1.60 -4.27
C VAL A 287 -18.44 0.84 -3.34
N LEU A 288 -17.18 1.28 -3.20
CA LEU A 288 -16.20 0.65 -2.32
C LEU A 288 -16.65 0.66 -0.86
N LEU A 289 -17.08 1.80 -0.35
CA LEU A 289 -17.52 1.94 1.06
C LEU A 289 -18.80 1.17 1.39
N SER A 290 -19.62 0.84 0.39
CA SER A 290 -20.81 0.03 0.60
C SER A 290 -20.52 -1.46 0.82
N LEU A 291 -19.32 -1.93 0.44
CA LEU A 291 -18.96 -3.34 0.52
C LEU A 291 -18.74 -3.81 1.95
N PRO A 292 -19.22 -5.01 2.32
CA PRO A 292 -19.03 -5.54 3.67
C PRO A 292 -17.53 -5.72 3.97
N GLY A 293 -17.10 -5.16 5.10
CA GLY A 293 -15.70 -5.25 5.55
C GLY A 293 -14.74 -4.27 4.88
N VAL A 294 -15.20 -3.40 3.99
CA VAL A 294 -14.42 -2.32 3.41
C VAL A 294 -14.59 -1.06 4.25
N GLY A 295 -13.52 -0.60 4.84
CA GLY A 295 -13.47 0.69 5.56
C GLY A 295 -12.50 1.66 4.86
N ARG A 296 -12.30 2.82 5.49
CA ARG A 296 -11.43 3.89 5.01
C ARG A 296 -10.06 3.41 4.50
N ILE A 297 -9.34 2.63 5.30
CA ILE A 297 -7.98 2.17 4.96
C ILE A 297 -7.98 1.31 3.68
N ILE A 298 -8.93 0.39 3.56
CA ILE A 298 -9.03 -0.49 2.39
C ILE A 298 -9.42 0.31 1.16
N THR A 299 -10.40 1.22 1.26
CA THR A 299 -10.81 2.12 0.17
C THR A 299 -9.64 2.99 -0.28
N ALA A 300 -8.95 3.66 0.65
CA ALA A 300 -7.80 4.49 0.36
C ALA A 300 -6.69 3.69 -0.35
N THR A 301 -6.36 2.50 0.14
CA THR A 301 -5.34 1.65 -0.46
C THR A 301 -5.74 1.16 -1.86
N MET A 302 -7.00 0.76 -2.06
CA MET A 302 -7.49 0.31 -3.37
C MET A 302 -7.41 1.43 -4.41
N LEU A 303 -7.82 2.64 -4.06
CA LEU A 303 -7.74 3.80 -4.96
C LEU A 303 -6.28 4.24 -5.18
N ALA A 304 -5.50 4.34 -4.11
CA ALA A 304 -4.11 4.81 -4.16
C ALA A 304 -3.19 3.90 -4.98
N GLU A 305 -3.33 2.59 -4.83
CA GLU A 305 -2.42 1.60 -5.43
C GLU A 305 -3.04 0.89 -6.64
N GLY A 306 -4.35 1.02 -6.84
CA GLY A 306 -5.10 0.28 -7.85
C GLY A 306 -5.90 1.14 -8.83
N SER A 307 -5.87 2.47 -8.76
CA SER A 307 -6.70 3.36 -9.58
C SER A 307 -6.73 2.95 -11.06
N HIS A 308 -5.56 2.87 -11.69
CA HIS A 308 -5.45 2.49 -13.09
C HIS A 308 -6.04 1.10 -13.39
N ILE A 309 -5.78 0.09 -12.54
CA ILE A 309 -6.30 -1.28 -12.77
C ILE A 309 -7.80 -1.35 -12.49
N LEU A 310 -8.28 -0.63 -11.51
CA LEU A 310 -9.71 -0.50 -11.23
C LEU A 310 -10.44 0.17 -12.39
N SER A 311 -9.83 1.18 -13.03
CA SER A 311 -10.43 1.88 -14.16
C SER A 311 -10.65 0.97 -15.39
N LEU A 312 -9.85 -0.08 -15.55
CA LEU A 312 -10.03 -1.05 -16.64
C LEU A 312 -11.27 -1.93 -16.47
N ARG A 313 -11.84 -2.01 -15.26
CA ARG A 313 -12.96 -2.92 -14.92
C ARG A 313 -12.70 -4.37 -15.32
N ASP A 314 -11.42 -4.75 -15.37
CA ASP A 314 -10.99 -6.10 -15.73
C ASP A 314 -10.68 -6.93 -14.48
N TYR A 315 -11.50 -7.98 -14.28
CA TYR A 315 -11.33 -8.92 -13.18
C TYR A 315 -9.98 -9.63 -13.20
N HIS A 316 -9.53 -10.08 -14.37
CA HIS A 316 -8.31 -10.86 -14.50
C HIS A 316 -7.07 -10.00 -14.27
N ALA A 317 -7.07 -8.77 -14.78
CA ALA A 317 -6.00 -7.80 -14.55
C ALA A 317 -5.88 -7.43 -13.06
N LEU A 318 -7.00 -7.09 -12.40
CA LEU A 318 -6.99 -6.75 -10.99
C LEU A 318 -6.58 -7.94 -10.11
N ARG A 319 -7.11 -9.13 -10.41
CA ARG A 319 -6.79 -10.39 -9.74
C ARG A 319 -5.28 -10.72 -9.79
N ALA A 320 -4.66 -10.50 -10.95
CA ALA A 320 -3.23 -10.69 -11.14
C ALA A 320 -2.41 -9.60 -10.41
N HIS A 321 -2.82 -8.34 -10.53
CA HIS A 321 -2.14 -7.19 -9.94
C HIS A 321 -2.19 -7.22 -8.40
N ALA A 322 -3.31 -7.64 -7.82
CA ALA A 322 -3.48 -7.83 -6.37
C ALA A 322 -2.91 -9.15 -5.84
N GLY A 323 -2.30 -9.99 -6.67
CA GLY A 323 -1.68 -11.24 -6.23
C GLY A 323 -2.66 -12.32 -5.75
N ILE A 324 -3.94 -12.19 -6.09
CA ILE A 324 -5.00 -13.18 -5.78
C ILE A 324 -4.92 -14.35 -6.75
N ALA A 325 -4.63 -14.08 -8.03
CA ALA A 325 -4.42 -15.11 -9.04
C ALA A 325 -3.15 -15.92 -8.73
N PRO A 326 -3.23 -17.26 -8.66
CA PRO A 326 -2.05 -18.09 -8.52
C PRO A 326 -1.18 -18.05 -9.79
N VAL A 327 0.04 -18.56 -9.67
CA VAL A 327 0.93 -18.82 -10.81
C VAL A 327 1.05 -20.32 -10.99
N THR A 328 0.75 -20.81 -12.20
CA THR A 328 0.99 -22.21 -12.55
C THR A 328 2.38 -22.33 -13.17
N LYS A 329 3.19 -23.23 -12.62
CA LYS A 329 4.42 -23.70 -13.24
C LYS A 329 4.17 -25.10 -13.75
N GLN A 330 4.38 -25.30 -15.03
CA GLN A 330 4.20 -26.62 -15.68
C GLN A 330 5.45 -26.94 -16.49
N SER A 331 5.99 -28.13 -16.28
CA SER A 331 7.10 -28.66 -17.05
C SER A 331 6.89 -30.16 -17.22
N GLY A 332 6.71 -30.61 -18.44
CA GLY A 332 6.35 -31.98 -18.76
C GLY A 332 5.10 -32.45 -17.99
N LYS A 333 5.21 -33.49 -17.22
CA LYS A 333 4.10 -34.06 -16.39
C LYS A 333 3.91 -33.33 -15.05
N SER A 334 4.83 -32.47 -14.65
CA SER A 334 4.77 -31.75 -13.37
C SER A 334 3.95 -30.47 -13.51
N ARG A 335 2.94 -30.29 -12.65
CA ARG A 335 2.14 -29.07 -12.56
C ARG A 335 2.06 -28.59 -11.11
N GLN A 336 2.61 -27.41 -10.85
CA GLN A 336 2.59 -26.79 -9.54
C GLN A 336 1.80 -25.49 -9.59
N VAL A 337 0.93 -25.28 -8.61
CA VAL A 337 0.15 -24.04 -8.46
C VAL A 337 0.70 -23.30 -7.24
N LEU A 338 1.36 -22.18 -7.48
CA LEU A 338 2.09 -21.41 -6.49
C LEU A 338 1.41 -20.06 -6.24
N MET A 339 1.65 -19.51 -5.05
CA MET A 339 1.23 -18.15 -4.75
C MET A 339 1.98 -17.14 -5.63
N ARG A 340 1.28 -16.14 -6.15
CA ARG A 340 1.88 -15.04 -6.91
C ARG A 340 2.58 -14.07 -5.99
N TYR A 341 3.90 -13.98 -6.08
CA TYR A 341 4.70 -13.00 -5.31
C TYR A 341 4.88 -11.68 -6.07
N ARG A 342 4.92 -11.70 -7.40
CA ARG A 342 5.00 -10.50 -8.24
C ARG A 342 3.62 -9.87 -8.37
N CYS A 343 3.31 -8.94 -7.47
CA CYS A 343 2.05 -8.21 -7.41
C CYS A 343 2.28 -6.92 -6.61
N ASN A 344 1.29 -6.02 -6.61
CA ASN A 344 1.29 -4.91 -5.67
C ASN A 344 1.02 -5.43 -4.26
N GLN A 345 2.03 -5.38 -3.39
CA GLN A 345 1.98 -5.93 -2.04
C GLN A 345 0.93 -5.23 -1.15
N ARG A 346 0.76 -3.90 -1.32
CA ARG A 346 -0.23 -3.13 -0.56
C ARG A 346 -1.65 -3.52 -0.95
N LEU A 347 -1.93 -3.66 -2.25
CA LEU A 347 -3.22 -4.19 -2.71
C LEU A 347 -3.47 -5.60 -2.21
N ARG A 348 -2.48 -6.48 -2.27
CA ARG A 348 -2.61 -7.84 -1.75
C ARG A 348 -2.98 -7.83 -0.26
N ASN A 349 -2.32 -6.99 0.53
CA ASN A 349 -2.61 -6.85 1.94
C ASN A 349 -4.01 -6.27 2.17
N ALA A 350 -4.43 -5.27 1.38
CA ALA A 350 -5.78 -4.70 1.47
C ALA A 350 -6.85 -5.76 1.18
N PHE A 351 -6.70 -6.57 0.12
CA PHE A 351 -7.62 -7.66 -0.21
C PHE A 351 -7.62 -8.77 0.85
N TYR A 352 -6.46 -9.09 1.43
CA TYR A 352 -6.37 -10.03 2.55
C TYR A 352 -7.14 -9.53 3.77
N HIS A 353 -6.94 -8.27 4.16
CA HIS A 353 -7.65 -7.67 5.28
C HIS A 353 -9.14 -7.54 4.99
N TRP A 354 -9.54 -7.18 3.78
CA TRP A 354 -10.93 -7.17 3.37
C TRP A 354 -11.58 -8.55 3.51
N ALA A 355 -10.96 -9.60 2.98
CA ALA A 355 -11.48 -10.96 3.14
C ALA A 355 -11.58 -11.37 4.61
N ARG A 356 -10.55 -11.06 5.43
CA ARG A 356 -10.55 -11.35 6.86
C ARG A 356 -11.68 -10.62 7.60
N THR A 357 -11.94 -9.36 7.29
CA THR A 357 -13.01 -8.59 7.91
C THR A 357 -14.38 -9.07 7.43
N SER A 358 -14.51 -9.36 6.13
CA SER A 358 -15.77 -9.85 5.55
C SER A 358 -16.22 -11.18 6.16
N ILE A 359 -15.33 -12.12 6.46
CA ILE A 359 -15.73 -13.38 7.12
C ILE A 359 -16.23 -13.20 8.56
N GLN A 360 -15.97 -12.04 9.18
CA GLN A 360 -16.45 -11.72 10.52
C GLN A 360 -17.85 -11.08 10.49
N HIS A 361 -18.14 -10.29 9.45
CA HIS A 361 -19.32 -9.42 9.39
C HIS A 361 -20.34 -9.79 8.30
N ASP A 362 -19.92 -10.57 7.27
CA ASP A 362 -20.83 -10.99 6.19
C ASP A 362 -21.06 -12.50 6.24
N PRO A 363 -22.31 -12.96 6.46
CA PRO A 363 -22.66 -14.38 6.53
C PRO A 363 -22.29 -15.17 5.26
N ARG A 364 -22.36 -14.56 4.08
CA ARG A 364 -22.04 -15.20 2.80
C ARG A 364 -20.55 -15.47 2.68
N SER A 365 -19.71 -14.51 3.08
CA SER A 365 -18.27 -14.66 3.12
C SER A 365 -17.82 -15.69 4.15
N LYS A 366 -18.44 -15.68 5.34
CA LYS A 366 -18.23 -16.68 6.40
C LYS A 366 -18.56 -18.09 5.91
N HIS A 367 -19.71 -18.29 5.28
CA HIS A 367 -20.12 -19.57 4.74
C HIS A 367 -19.16 -20.05 3.65
N HIS A 368 -18.77 -19.18 2.72
CA HIS A 368 -17.82 -19.54 1.66
C HIS A 368 -16.45 -19.94 2.23
N TYR A 369 -15.94 -19.18 3.22
CA TYR A 369 -14.71 -19.53 3.92
C TYR A 369 -14.79 -20.91 4.59
N ALA A 370 -15.88 -21.19 5.35
CA ALA A 370 -16.08 -22.45 6.03
C ALA A 370 -16.09 -23.63 5.04
N ARG A 371 -16.78 -23.48 3.89
CA ARG A 371 -16.79 -24.48 2.82
C ARG A 371 -15.39 -24.78 2.28
N LEU A 372 -14.57 -23.73 2.04
CA LEU A 372 -13.20 -23.91 1.56
C LEU A 372 -12.32 -24.62 2.61
N ARG A 373 -12.53 -24.33 3.90
CA ARG A 373 -11.83 -25.05 4.99
C ARG A 373 -12.22 -26.52 5.06
N GLN A 374 -13.49 -26.85 4.85
CA GLN A 374 -13.99 -28.24 4.81
C GLN A 374 -13.39 -29.06 3.66
N VAL A 375 -13.15 -28.40 2.49
CA VAL A 375 -12.47 -29.02 1.33
C VAL A 375 -10.95 -29.17 1.56
N GLY A 376 -10.43 -28.80 2.74
CA GLY A 376 -9.02 -28.99 3.11
C GLY A 376 -8.09 -27.83 2.72
N HIS A 377 -8.61 -26.67 2.32
CA HIS A 377 -7.76 -25.49 2.10
C HIS A 377 -7.18 -24.98 3.43
N ASP A 378 -5.91 -24.63 3.47
CA ASP A 378 -5.32 -23.91 4.59
C ASP A 378 -5.99 -22.52 4.76
N HIS A 379 -5.73 -21.85 5.90
CA HIS A 379 -6.31 -20.54 6.22
C HIS A 379 -6.02 -19.50 5.13
N GLY A 380 -4.76 -19.39 4.70
CA GLY A 380 -4.36 -18.39 3.71
C GLY A 380 -4.97 -18.63 2.33
N ARG A 381 -5.07 -19.91 1.91
CA ARG A 381 -5.70 -20.28 0.64
C ARG A 381 -7.21 -20.04 0.68
N ALA A 382 -7.86 -20.37 1.79
CA ALA A 382 -9.29 -20.11 1.97
C ALA A 382 -9.61 -18.60 1.93
N LEU A 383 -8.81 -17.76 2.62
CA LEU A 383 -8.96 -16.31 2.55
C LEU A 383 -8.75 -15.76 1.14
N ARG A 384 -7.77 -16.28 0.37
CA ARG A 384 -7.61 -15.89 -1.04
C ARG A 384 -8.82 -16.26 -1.89
N GLY A 385 -9.46 -17.41 -1.62
CA GLY A 385 -10.71 -17.80 -2.27
C GLY A 385 -11.86 -16.84 -1.96
N VAL A 386 -11.96 -16.37 -0.70
CA VAL A 386 -12.93 -15.32 -0.33
C VAL A 386 -12.59 -14.00 -1.02
N ALA A 387 -11.32 -13.57 -1.00
CA ALA A 387 -10.87 -12.36 -1.69
C ALA A 387 -11.18 -12.39 -3.19
N ASP A 388 -11.00 -13.54 -3.83
CA ASP A 388 -11.29 -13.74 -5.25
C ASP A 388 -12.78 -13.52 -5.58
N ARG A 389 -13.66 -14.07 -4.74
CA ARG A 389 -15.11 -13.87 -4.88
C ARG A 389 -15.52 -12.41 -4.62
N LEU A 390 -14.94 -11.78 -3.59
CA LEU A 390 -15.19 -10.37 -3.28
C LEU A 390 -14.72 -9.46 -4.42
N LEU A 391 -13.58 -9.77 -5.04
CA LEU A 391 -13.05 -9.03 -6.18
C LEU A 391 -13.97 -9.16 -7.42
N ALA A 392 -14.49 -10.35 -7.71
CA ALA A 392 -15.46 -10.53 -8.77
C ALA A 392 -16.72 -9.69 -8.55
N MET A 393 -17.23 -9.68 -7.31
CA MET A 393 -18.37 -8.85 -6.92
C MET A 393 -18.06 -7.35 -7.08
N LEU A 394 -16.89 -6.89 -6.61
CA LEU A 394 -16.45 -5.50 -6.75
C LEU A 394 -16.44 -5.07 -8.21
N ILE A 395 -15.84 -5.86 -9.11
CA ILE A 395 -15.80 -5.51 -10.54
C ILE A 395 -17.20 -5.43 -11.16
N ALA A 396 -18.10 -6.34 -10.80
CA ALA A 396 -19.49 -6.29 -11.25
C ALA A 396 -20.20 -5.01 -10.79
N MET A 397 -20.01 -4.61 -9.54
CA MET A 397 -20.58 -3.40 -8.97
C MET A 397 -19.98 -2.13 -9.59
N LEU A 398 -18.66 -2.08 -9.79
CA LEU A 398 -18.00 -0.96 -10.46
C LEU A 398 -18.44 -0.81 -11.93
N LYS A 399 -18.76 -1.91 -12.64
CA LYS A 399 -19.32 -1.87 -14.00
C LYS A 399 -20.73 -1.32 -14.00
N SER A 400 -21.56 -1.70 -13.04
CA SER A 400 -22.96 -1.26 -12.95
C SER A 400 -23.13 0.09 -12.25
N GLY A 401 -22.10 0.61 -11.54
CA GLY A 401 -22.19 1.81 -10.72
C GLY A 401 -23.09 1.67 -9.48
N GLN A 402 -23.46 0.44 -9.09
CA GLN A 402 -24.40 0.18 -8.00
C GLN A 402 -23.67 -0.11 -6.69
N THR A 403 -24.25 0.37 -5.59
CA THR A 403 -23.79 0.03 -4.24
C THR A 403 -24.22 -1.39 -3.85
N TYR A 404 -23.55 -1.94 -2.81
CA TYR A 404 -23.83 -3.28 -2.31
C TYR A 404 -25.24 -3.37 -1.71
N ASP A 405 -26.02 -4.34 -2.17
CA ASP A 405 -27.31 -4.73 -1.60
C ASP A 405 -27.22 -6.18 -1.08
N PRO A 406 -27.35 -6.40 0.24
CA PRO A 406 -27.33 -7.74 0.82
C PRO A 406 -28.53 -8.61 0.36
N ASN A 407 -29.63 -7.99 -0.08
CA ASN A 407 -30.84 -8.71 -0.50
C ASN A 407 -30.84 -9.09 -1.99
N ARG A 408 -29.93 -8.52 -2.78
CA ARG A 408 -29.83 -8.83 -4.19
C ARG A 408 -29.37 -10.28 -4.40
N ARG A 409 -30.26 -11.12 -4.94
CA ARG A 409 -29.91 -12.49 -5.36
C ARG A 409 -28.94 -12.44 -6.51
N SER A 410 -27.83 -13.19 -6.41
CA SER A 410 -26.94 -13.40 -7.55
C SER A 410 -27.71 -14.13 -8.63
N THR A 411 -28.05 -13.46 -9.72
CA THR A 411 -28.67 -14.05 -10.92
C THR A 411 -27.74 -14.96 -11.71
N ALA A 412 -26.52 -15.21 -11.22
CA ALA A 412 -25.50 -15.99 -11.92
C ALA A 412 -25.70 -17.52 -11.85
N ASN A 413 -26.79 -18.03 -11.29
CA ASN A 413 -27.06 -19.47 -11.23
C ASN A 413 -28.24 -19.92 -12.12
N LEU A 414 -28.67 -19.14 -13.11
CA LEU A 414 -29.81 -19.50 -13.97
C LEU A 414 -29.43 -19.80 -15.43
N THR A 415 -28.15 -19.93 -15.77
CA THR A 415 -27.71 -20.31 -17.12
C THR A 415 -26.68 -21.45 -17.13
N ALA A 416 -26.87 -22.45 -16.26
CA ALA A 416 -26.19 -23.72 -16.35
C ALA A 416 -27.16 -24.80 -15.83
N ALA A 417 -28.15 -25.08 -16.64
CA ALA A 417 -28.95 -26.30 -16.65
C ALA A 417 -28.99 -26.82 -18.07
#